data_8c39a897a7db4afb351aa4b2fb218276
#
_entry.id   8c39a897a7db4afb351aa4b2fb218276
#
_cell.length_a   1.000
_cell.length_b   1.000
_cell.length_c   1.000
_cell.angle_alpha   90.00
_cell.angle_beta   90.00
_cell.angle_gamma   90.00
#
_symmetry.space_group_name_H-M   'P 1'
#
loop_
_entity.id
_entity.type
_entity.pdbx_description
1 polymer ?
#
loop_
_entity_poly.entity_id
_entity_poly.type
_entity_poly.pdbx_seq_one_letter_code
_entity_poly.pdbx_strand_id
1 'polypeptide(L)'
;MTLLKKWTLLTLLLTFAFPYHAFAYKIVLDAGHGGSDPGAIGVGGLRETDVNLDITMKVKQALLERGYDVVMTRTTDTFWSLAERVAFTNEQKADLFVSIHANAHANSNVNGSMVLYYDNNYPQEDYPASSTMSQLTPYSKDLAGHVQDALVASAGTKDLGLTPSAVYVARMGIIPSILVETGFLTNKSDAALLNSDAARSKIALGIANGISAYEPPLFTDVLVHWSRPAVLRMKNKGIIEGIGNNYEPDRALTRAEFLTLMDRVFTFSKLPTVCEAKSSVTSSVYGCNAGTSYSDLPASHWASAVFAKASKLNLLQGYEDGTIRPNRAITRGEVADLFNRLLQMTSAGAPAVYQPYFDDVPKSLWSALAITNLKEKGIINGVTDTSFKPNQTMTRAEIAALLDRYFK
;
A
#
# COMPACT_ATOMS: atom_id res chain seq x y z
N MET A 1 -36.83 -44.97 -38.53
CA MET A 1 -37.13 -43.92 -37.53
C MET A 1 -36.10 -44.05 -36.39
N THR A 2 -35.03 -43.28 -36.44
CA THR A 2 -33.96 -43.30 -35.47
C THR A 2 -33.86 -41.91 -34.84
N LEU A 3 -34.19 -41.82 -33.53
CA LEU A 3 -34.10 -40.59 -32.76
C LEU A 3 -32.61 -40.29 -32.40
N LEU A 4 -32.07 -39.20 -32.92
CA LEU A 4 -30.82 -38.62 -32.46
C LEU A 4 -31.05 -37.84 -31.15
N LYS A 5 -30.52 -38.36 -30.04
CA LYS A 5 -30.40 -37.62 -28.78
C LYS A 5 -29.30 -36.56 -28.90
N LYS A 6 -29.68 -35.29 -28.91
CA LYS A 6 -28.76 -34.15 -28.75
C LYS A 6 -28.33 -34.05 -27.28
N TRP A 7 -27.06 -34.28 -27.00
CA TRP A 7 -26.43 -33.97 -25.71
C TRP A 7 -25.94 -32.55 -25.75
N THR A 8 -26.58 -31.67 -25.04
CA THR A 8 -26.11 -30.29 -24.77
C THR A 8 -25.11 -30.37 -23.62
N LEU A 9 -23.84 -30.20 -23.94
CA LEU A 9 -22.76 -30.07 -22.95
C LEU A 9 -22.85 -28.69 -22.32
N LEU A 10 -23.35 -28.60 -21.09
CA LEU A 10 -23.38 -27.39 -20.27
C LEU A 10 -21.99 -27.22 -19.65
N THR A 11 -21.12 -26.44 -20.26
CA THR A 11 -19.84 -26.02 -19.70
C THR A 11 -20.08 -25.05 -18.55
N LEU A 12 -20.01 -25.53 -17.34
CA LEU A 12 -20.04 -24.74 -16.11
C LEU A 12 -18.70 -23.98 -16.01
N LEU A 13 -18.68 -22.69 -16.40
CA LEU A 13 -17.56 -21.80 -16.14
C LEU A 13 -17.50 -21.54 -14.63
N LEU A 14 -16.70 -22.33 -13.91
CA LEU A 14 -16.30 -21.99 -12.54
C LEU A 14 -15.34 -20.78 -12.63
N THR A 15 -15.87 -19.58 -12.50
CA THR A 15 -15.09 -18.41 -12.17
C THR A 15 -14.55 -18.59 -10.75
N PHE A 16 -13.31 -19.04 -10.63
CA PHE A 16 -12.57 -18.92 -9.39
C PHE A 16 -12.39 -17.42 -9.12
N ALA A 17 -13.30 -16.85 -8.37
CA ALA A 17 -13.06 -15.59 -7.70
C ALA A 17 -11.96 -15.87 -6.67
N PHE A 18 -10.68 -15.63 -7.05
CA PHE A 18 -9.65 -15.48 -6.05
C PHE A 18 -10.09 -14.34 -5.14
N PRO A 19 -10.13 -14.53 -3.81
CA PRO A 19 -10.33 -13.39 -2.94
C PRO A 19 -9.14 -12.47 -3.19
N TYR A 20 -9.37 -11.35 -3.88
CA TYR A 20 -8.49 -10.22 -3.81
C TYR A 20 -8.50 -9.84 -2.33
N HIS A 21 -7.45 -10.17 -1.62
CA HIS A 21 -7.15 -9.51 -0.36
C HIS A 21 -6.75 -8.09 -0.78
N ALA A 22 -7.75 -7.24 -0.99
CA ALA A 22 -7.53 -5.82 -0.90
C ALA A 22 -6.89 -5.64 0.47
N PHE A 23 -5.62 -5.25 0.54
CA PHE A 23 -5.03 -4.87 1.80
C PHE A 23 -5.90 -3.73 2.31
N ALA A 24 -6.64 -4.01 3.37
CA ALA A 24 -7.50 -3.03 3.99
C ALA A 24 -6.60 -1.90 4.48
N TYR A 25 -6.88 -0.67 4.05
CA TYR A 25 -6.19 0.48 4.62
C TYR A 25 -6.35 0.46 6.12
N LYS A 26 -5.24 0.73 6.81
CA LYS A 26 -5.24 0.86 8.27
C LYS A 26 -5.50 2.30 8.66
N ILE A 27 -6.53 2.50 9.47
CA ILE A 27 -7.01 3.82 9.87
C ILE A 27 -6.87 3.94 11.39
N VAL A 28 -6.24 5.01 11.84
CA VAL A 28 -6.30 5.41 13.24
C VAL A 28 -7.42 6.42 13.40
N LEU A 29 -8.39 6.08 14.21
CA LEU A 29 -9.44 6.98 14.69
C LEU A 29 -9.07 7.50 16.07
N ASP A 30 -9.18 8.80 16.25
CA ASP A 30 -8.91 9.47 17.50
C ASP A 30 -10.21 10.08 18.05
N ALA A 31 -10.66 9.60 19.20
CA ALA A 31 -11.74 10.24 19.94
C ALA A 31 -11.16 11.37 20.79
N GLY A 32 -11.40 12.61 20.39
CA GLY A 32 -10.87 13.79 21.09
C GLY A 32 -11.21 13.83 22.58
N HIS A 33 -10.31 14.44 23.37
CA HIS A 33 -10.45 14.55 24.83
C HIS A 33 -10.46 13.19 25.56
N GLY A 34 -10.93 13.14 26.82
CA GLY A 34 -11.04 11.91 27.59
C GLY A 34 -10.54 12.05 29.05
N GLY A 35 -11.11 11.30 29.97
CA GLY A 35 -10.71 11.22 31.36
C GLY A 35 -10.79 12.59 32.09
N SER A 36 -9.63 13.14 32.47
CA SER A 36 -9.52 14.44 33.12
C SER A 36 -9.81 15.65 32.23
N ASP A 37 -9.86 15.43 30.89
CA ASP A 37 -10.19 16.47 29.91
C ASP A 37 -11.58 16.19 29.32
N PRO A 38 -12.63 16.86 29.81
CA PRO A 38 -13.98 16.66 29.31
C PRO A 38 -14.24 17.29 27.95
N GLY A 39 -13.30 18.11 27.43
CA GLY A 39 -13.56 18.99 26.29
C GLY A 39 -14.60 20.07 26.63
N ALA A 40 -15.30 20.57 25.63
CA ALA A 40 -16.35 21.51 25.79
C ALA A 40 -17.56 20.90 26.53
N ILE A 41 -18.23 21.73 27.35
CA ILE A 41 -19.52 21.41 27.99
C ILE A 41 -20.59 22.22 27.28
N GLY A 42 -21.47 21.54 26.59
CA GLY A 42 -22.51 22.14 25.77
C GLY A 42 -23.84 22.34 26.46
N VAL A 43 -24.85 22.62 25.64
CA VAL A 43 -26.23 22.79 26.10
C VAL A 43 -26.71 21.53 26.83
N GLY A 44 -27.33 21.73 28.01
CA GLY A 44 -27.84 20.61 28.80
C GLY A 44 -26.77 19.79 29.52
N GLY A 45 -25.50 20.24 29.56
CA GLY A 45 -24.41 19.53 30.19
C GLY A 45 -23.80 18.43 29.31
N LEU A 46 -24.08 18.46 28.02
CA LEU A 46 -23.51 17.49 27.05
C LEU A 46 -21.97 17.63 26.95
N ARG A 47 -21.25 16.60 27.31
CA ARG A 47 -19.79 16.60 27.32
C ARG A 47 -19.23 16.20 25.94
N GLU A 48 -18.26 16.96 25.47
CA GLU A 48 -17.59 16.69 24.21
C GLU A 48 -16.96 15.30 24.16
N THR A 49 -16.24 14.92 25.21
CA THR A 49 -15.57 13.60 25.31
C THR A 49 -16.52 12.42 25.09
N ASP A 50 -17.78 12.52 25.59
CA ASP A 50 -18.77 11.44 25.46
C ASP A 50 -19.31 11.35 24.03
N VAL A 51 -19.58 12.51 23.42
CA VAL A 51 -20.04 12.63 22.02
C VAL A 51 -18.97 12.10 21.06
N ASN A 52 -17.71 12.53 21.26
CA ASN A 52 -16.59 12.13 20.43
C ASN A 52 -16.36 10.61 20.49
N LEU A 53 -16.39 10.02 21.69
CA LEU A 53 -16.21 8.59 21.86
C LEU A 53 -17.31 7.79 21.16
N ASP A 54 -18.57 8.16 21.33
CA ASP A 54 -19.69 7.46 20.71
C ASP A 54 -19.66 7.54 19.18
N ILE A 55 -19.43 8.73 18.61
CA ILE A 55 -19.31 8.91 17.17
C ILE A 55 -18.12 8.09 16.63
N THR A 56 -16.96 8.15 17.30
CA THR A 56 -15.76 7.42 16.87
C THR A 56 -15.98 5.91 16.88
N MET A 57 -16.65 5.36 17.89
CA MET A 57 -17.01 3.94 17.94
C MET A 57 -17.92 3.54 16.79
N LYS A 58 -18.91 4.38 16.44
CA LYS A 58 -19.81 4.15 15.30
C LYS A 58 -19.08 4.25 13.96
N VAL A 59 -18.12 5.19 13.79
CA VAL A 59 -17.25 5.27 12.60
C VAL A 59 -16.41 4.01 12.47
N LYS A 60 -15.79 3.56 13.58
CA LYS A 60 -15.02 2.30 13.60
C LYS A 60 -15.86 1.14 13.11
N GLN A 61 -17.06 0.97 13.66
CA GLN A 61 -17.94 -0.14 13.26
C GLN A 61 -18.28 -0.09 11.77
N ALA A 62 -18.64 1.08 11.24
CA ALA A 62 -18.97 1.27 9.83
C ALA A 62 -17.78 1.00 8.89
N LEU A 63 -16.55 1.30 9.30
CA LEU A 63 -15.34 1.04 8.53
C LEU A 63 -14.92 -0.45 8.61
N LEU A 64 -15.04 -1.09 9.78
CA LEU A 64 -14.79 -2.53 9.93
C LEU A 64 -15.73 -3.37 9.04
N GLU A 65 -17.01 -3.01 8.95
CA GLU A 65 -17.99 -3.65 8.06
C GLU A 65 -17.63 -3.52 6.57
N ARG A 66 -16.83 -2.52 6.21
CA ARG A 66 -16.31 -2.29 4.86
C ARG A 66 -14.94 -2.95 4.62
N GLY A 67 -14.41 -3.65 5.62
CA GLY A 67 -13.15 -4.39 5.51
C GLY A 67 -11.88 -3.57 5.77
N TYR A 68 -11.99 -2.38 6.38
CA TYR A 68 -10.83 -1.60 6.81
C TYR A 68 -10.22 -2.17 8.10
N ASP A 69 -8.90 -2.03 8.28
CA ASP A 69 -8.24 -2.26 9.57
C ASP A 69 -8.31 -0.96 10.39
N VAL A 70 -9.00 -1.00 11.53
CA VAL A 70 -9.29 0.22 12.30
C VAL A 70 -8.87 0.08 13.75
N VAL A 71 -7.98 0.95 14.19
CA VAL A 71 -7.56 1.09 15.58
C VAL A 71 -8.00 2.45 16.13
N MET A 72 -8.14 2.55 17.45
CA MET A 72 -8.54 3.80 18.13
C MET A 72 -7.49 4.19 19.16
N THR A 73 -7.28 5.49 19.36
CA THR A 73 -6.45 6.02 20.44
C THR A 73 -7.01 5.66 21.81
N ARG A 74 -8.32 5.77 22.01
CA ARG A 74 -9.04 5.33 23.20
C ARG A 74 -10.36 4.66 22.86
N THR A 75 -10.78 3.71 23.69
CA THR A 75 -12.07 3.02 23.60
C THR A 75 -12.92 3.19 24.86
N THR A 76 -12.42 3.94 25.82
CA THR A 76 -13.05 4.30 27.10
C THR A 76 -12.83 5.77 27.39
N ASP A 77 -13.43 6.29 28.49
CA ASP A 77 -13.19 7.66 28.95
C ASP A 77 -11.83 7.76 29.66
N THR A 78 -10.75 7.80 28.86
CA THR A 78 -9.36 7.84 29.34
C THR A 78 -8.65 9.03 28.72
N PHE A 79 -7.87 9.76 29.52
CA PHE A 79 -7.05 10.87 29.05
C PHE A 79 -5.83 10.36 28.26
N TRP A 80 -5.59 10.99 27.12
CA TRP A 80 -4.36 10.86 26.32
C TRP A 80 -3.89 12.25 25.93
N SER A 81 -2.62 12.55 26.17
CA SER A 81 -2.01 13.79 25.69
C SER A 81 -1.94 13.81 24.15
N LEU A 82 -1.84 15.01 23.56
CA LEU A 82 -1.71 15.16 22.11
C LEU A 82 -0.48 14.41 21.56
N ALA A 83 0.62 14.42 22.30
CA ALA A 83 1.85 13.73 21.93
C ALA A 83 1.67 12.19 21.92
N GLU A 84 0.97 11.62 22.91
CA GLU A 84 0.69 10.19 22.96
C GLU A 84 -0.21 9.76 21.80
N ARG A 85 -1.20 10.55 21.40
CA ARG A 85 -2.07 10.28 20.22
C ARG A 85 -1.25 10.20 18.95
N VAL A 86 -0.33 11.15 18.75
CA VAL A 86 0.58 11.16 17.57
C VAL A 86 1.55 9.99 17.61
N ALA A 87 2.18 9.72 18.76
CA ALA A 87 3.12 8.61 18.93
C ALA A 87 2.44 7.26 18.62
N PHE A 88 1.28 7.02 19.22
CA PHE A 88 0.47 5.83 18.95
C PHE A 88 0.16 5.70 17.45
N THR A 89 -0.30 6.78 16.80
CA THR A 89 -0.62 6.78 15.37
C THR A 89 0.57 6.36 14.51
N ASN A 90 1.75 6.91 14.79
CA ASN A 90 2.98 6.59 14.06
C ASN A 90 3.41 5.12 14.27
N GLU A 91 3.24 4.58 15.48
CA GLU A 91 3.54 3.18 15.81
C GLU A 91 2.61 2.18 15.08
N GLN A 92 1.36 2.58 14.81
CA GLN A 92 0.39 1.72 14.13
C GLN A 92 0.74 1.44 12.66
N LYS A 93 1.63 2.21 12.04
CA LYS A 93 1.93 2.15 10.60
C LYS A 93 0.66 2.27 9.77
N ALA A 94 -0.20 3.19 10.17
CA ALA A 94 -1.50 3.42 9.53
C ALA A 94 -1.35 4.24 8.26
N ASP A 95 -2.40 4.21 7.43
CA ASP A 95 -2.48 4.96 6.17
C ASP A 95 -3.16 6.32 6.36
N LEU A 96 -4.05 6.43 7.34
CA LEU A 96 -4.81 7.64 7.65
C LEU A 96 -4.96 7.85 9.16
N PHE A 97 -5.06 9.13 9.56
CA PHE A 97 -5.45 9.55 10.89
C PHE A 97 -6.66 10.49 10.84
N VAL A 98 -7.70 10.19 11.60
CA VAL A 98 -8.92 11.00 11.68
C VAL A 98 -9.27 11.23 13.15
N SER A 99 -9.10 12.48 13.61
CA SER A 99 -9.53 12.91 14.94
C SER A 99 -10.97 13.42 14.88
N ILE A 100 -11.79 13.05 15.85
CA ILE A 100 -13.23 13.36 15.89
C ILE A 100 -13.52 14.19 17.14
N HIS A 101 -14.08 15.38 16.90
CA HIS A 101 -14.39 16.41 17.87
C HIS A 101 -15.81 16.97 17.71
N ALA A 102 -16.26 17.69 18.71
CA ALA A 102 -17.45 18.54 18.67
C ALA A 102 -17.09 19.94 19.18
N ASN A 103 -17.26 20.92 18.34
CA ASN A 103 -16.79 22.28 18.55
C ASN A 103 -17.59 23.04 19.62
N ALA A 104 -17.05 24.17 20.06
CA ALA A 104 -17.72 25.14 20.89
C ALA A 104 -17.36 26.57 20.45
N HIS A 105 -18.30 27.51 20.60
CA HIS A 105 -18.07 28.91 20.25
C HIS A 105 -18.76 29.82 21.27
N ALA A 106 -18.14 30.98 21.58
CA ALA A 106 -18.72 31.95 22.51
C ALA A 106 -20.07 32.51 22.01
N ASN A 107 -20.22 32.67 20.69
CA ASN A 107 -21.50 33.00 20.07
C ASN A 107 -22.31 31.72 19.80
N SER A 108 -23.37 31.50 20.57
CA SER A 108 -24.24 30.33 20.46
C SER A 108 -25.05 30.24 19.15
N ASN A 109 -25.03 31.25 18.30
CA ASN A 109 -25.62 31.18 16.94
C ASN A 109 -24.73 30.48 15.92
N VAL A 110 -23.45 30.29 16.22
CA VAL A 110 -22.54 29.54 15.34
C VAL A 110 -22.92 28.07 15.38
N ASN A 111 -23.14 27.46 14.21
CA ASN A 111 -23.53 26.08 14.04
C ASN A 111 -22.97 25.48 12.73
N GLY A 112 -22.92 24.18 12.62
CA GLY A 112 -22.50 23.43 11.45
C GLY A 112 -21.27 22.56 11.70
N SER A 113 -20.82 21.84 10.67
CA SER A 113 -19.64 20.99 10.72
C SER A 113 -18.53 21.54 9.81
N MET A 114 -17.28 21.25 10.15
CA MET A 114 -16.09 21.60 9.37
C MET A 114 -15.01 20.54 9.55
N VAL A 115 -14.06 20.48 8.61
CA VAL A 115 -12.89 19.62 8.73
C VAL A 115 -11.63 20.46 8.69
N LEU A 116 -10.76 20.24 9.68
CA LEU A 116 -9.48 20.89 9.81
C LEU A 116 -8.37 19.99 9.24
N TYR A 117 -7.43 20.60 8.54
CA TYR A 117 -6.22 19.94 8.03
C TYR A 117 -5.02 20.85 8.20
N TYR A 118 -3.81 20.27 8.29
CA TYR A 118 -2.59 21.08 8.32
C TYR A 118 -2.29 21.71 6.96
N ASP A 119 -1.95 23.01 6.96
CA ASP A 119 -1.51 23.75 5.78
C ASP A 119 -0.19 24.46 6.07
N ASN A 120 0.78 24.33 5.16
CA ASN A 120 2.10 24.96 5.24
C ASN A 120 2.06 26.49 5.31
N ASN A 121 0.98 27.12 4.89
CA ASN A 121 0.78 28.56 5.02
C ASN A 121 0.53 29.01 6.46
N TYR A 122 0.38 28.07 7.40
CA TYR A 122 0.19 28.30 8.85
C TYR A 122 1.31 27.65 9.66
N PRO A 123 2.60 28.00 9.40
CA PRO A 123 3.69 27.41 10.14
C PRO A 123 3.62 27.72 11.63
N GLN A 124 4.11 26.83 12.44
CA GLN A 124 4.23 27.01 13.89
C GLN A 124 5.69 27.00 14.27
N GLU A 125 6.14 27.96 15.06
CA GLU A 125 7.51 28.03 15.58
C GLU A 125 7.72 26.92 16.62
N ASP A 126 6.74 26.74 17.53
CA ASP A 126 6.73 25.64 18.48
C ASP A 126 6.21 24.37 17.81
N TYR A 127 7.01 23.29 17.86
CA TYR A 127 6.70 22.01 17.23
C TYR A 127 6.34 22.13 15.75
N PRO A 128 7.29 22.52 14.88
CA PRO A 128 7.03 22.64 13.46
C PRO A 128 6.67 21.29 12.83
N ALA A 129 5.87 21.33 11.79
CA ALA A 129 5.54 20.12 11.02
C ALA A 129 6.82 19.51 10.40
N SER A 130 6.85 18.19 10.30
CA SER A 130 7.92 17.50 9.57
C SER A 130 7.89 17.83 8.07
N SER A 131 8.99 17.64 7.38
CA SER A 131 9.04 17.76 5.91
C SER A 131 8.07 16.78 5.24
N THR A 132 7.83 15.61 5.84
CA THR A 132 6.84 14.63 5.39
C THR A 132 5.43 15.20 5.49
N MET A 133 5.04 15.75 6.64
CA MET A 133 3.71 16.34 6.81
C MET A 133 3.50 17.53 5.87
N SER A 134 4.53 18.34 5.63
CA SER A 134 4.47 19.44 4.66
C SER A 134 4.13 18.96 3.25
N GLN A 135 4.63 17.79 2.84
CA GLN A 135 4.30 17.16 1.54
C GLN A 135 2.91 16.51 1.54
N LEU A 136 2.37 16.18 2.71
CA LEU A 136 1.06 15.56 2.87
C LEU A 136 -0.11 16.54 2.90
N THR A 137 0.14 17.85 2.98
CA THR A 137 -0.90 18.88 2.97
C THR A 137 -1.97 18.67 1.86
N PRO A 138 -1.61 18.43 0.57
CA PRO A 138 -2.61 18.22 -0.48
C PRO A 138 -3.49 16.98 -0.21
N TYR A 139 -2.90 15.93 0.33
CA TYR A 139 -3.60 14.66 0.62
C TYR A 139 -4.51 14.79 1.85
N SER A 140 -4.05 15.49 2.90
CA SER A 140 -4.88 15.79 4.06
C SER A 140 -6.06 16.69 3.68
N LYS A 141 -5.85 17.67 2.80
CA LYS A 141 -6.91 18.54 2.27
C LYS A 141 -7.93 17.77 1.44
N ASP A 142 -7.48 16.85 0.60
CA ASP A 142 -8.34 16.00 -0.24
C ASP A 142 -9.19 15.06 0.63
N LEU A 143 -8.57 14.40 1.62
CA LEU A 143 -9.30 13.61 2.63
C LEU A 143 -10.34 14.47 3.37
N ALA A 144 -9.96 15.70 3.78
CA ALA A 144 -10.86 16.62 4.44
C ALA A 144 -12.07 16.97 3.58
N GLY A 145 -11.88 17.18 2.27
CA GLY A 145 -12.95 17.45 1.31
C GLY A 145 -13.94 16.30 1.22
N HIS A 146 -13.46 15.09 0.97
CA HIS A 146 -14.32 13.91 0.91
C HIS A 146 -15.11 13.68 2.20
N VAL A 147 -14.46 13.87 3.37
CA VAL A 147 -15.13 13.71 4.67
C VAL A 147 -16.15 14.80 4.91
N GLN A 148 -15.86 16.07 4.62
CA GLN A 148 -16.78 17.18 4.81
C GLN A 148 -18.03 17.02 3.94
N ASP A 149 -17.85 16.76 2.64
CA ASP A 149 -18.97 16.60 1.72
C ASP A 149 -19.91 15.45 2.14
N ALA A 150 -19.32 14.30 2.49
CA ALA A 150 -20.10 13.14 2.90
C ALA A 150 -20.79 13.33 4.28
N LEU A 151 -20.13 14.02 5.21
CA LEU A 151 -20.68 14.36 6.52
C LEU A 151 -21.91 15.26 6.38
N VAL A 152 -21.78 16.35 5.62
CA VAL A 152 -22.89 17.29 5.37
C VAL A 152 -24.07 16.58 4.67
N ALA A 153 -23.77 15.77 3.65
CA ALA A 153 -24.80 15.02 2.91
C ALA A 153 -25.56 14.01 3.80
N SER A 154 -24.85 13.35 4.73
CA SER A 154 -25.43 12.30 5.58
C SER A 154 -26.16 12.86 6.81
N ALA A 155 -25.59 13.84 7.48
CA ALA A 155 -26.07 14.37 8.75
C ALA A 155 -26.99 15.59 8.58
N GLY A 156 -26.91 16.29 7.44
CA GLY A 156 -27.69 17.52 7.20
C GLY A 156 -27.21 18.72 8.04
N THR A 157 -25.95 18.70 8.48
CA THR A 157 -25.33 19.82 9.17
C THR A 157 -25.10 20.99 8.22
N LYS A 158 -25.05 22.20 8.71
CA LYS A 158 -24.61 23.35 7.92
C LYS A 158 -23.16 23.16 7.55
N ASP A 159 -22.85 23.33 6.26
CA ASP A 159 -21.48 23.25 5.75
C ASP A 159 -20.70 24.53 6.10
N LEU A 160 -19.62 24.36 6.88
CA LEU A 160 -18.64 25.42 7.18
C LEU A 160 -17.34 25.23 6.39
N GLY A 161 -17.26 24.20 5.56
CA GLY A 161 -16.13 23.92 4.65
C GLY A 161 -14.90 23.37 5.34
N LEU A 162 -13.77 23.59 4.68
CA LEU A 162 -12.45 23.16 5.13
C LEU A 162 -11.71 24.30 5.81
N THR A 163 -11.11 24.03 6.95
CA THR A 163 -10.35 25.03 7.71
C THR A 163 -8.88 24.65 7.78
N PRO A 164 -8.00 25.40 7.08
CA PRO A 164 -6.56 25.28 7.29
C PRO A 164 -6.21 25.56 8.75
N SER A 165 -5.44 24.70 9.38
CA SER A 165 -5.15 24.81 10.80
C SER A 165 -3.79 24.20 11.16
N ALA A 166 -3.25 24.61 12.28
CA ALA A 166 -2.04 24.07 12.85
C ALA A 166 -2.30 23.19 14.08
N VAL A 167 -3.50 22.59 14.18
CA VAL A 167 -3.82 21.70 15.31
C VAL A 167 -2.81 20.58 15.43
N TYR A 168 -2.35 20.34 16.66
CA TYR A 168 -1.19 19.50 16.94
C TYR A 168 -1.32 18.09 16.33
N VAL A 169 -2.43 17.41 16.54
CA VAL A 169 -2.62 16.01 16.08
C VAL A 169 -2.66 15.85 14.57
N ALA A 170 -3.11 16.88 13.84
CA ALA A 170 -3.09 16.87 12.37
C ALA A 170 -1.73 17.30 11.79
N ARG A 171 -0.90 18.04 12.57
CA ARG A 171 0.37 18.61 12.12
C ARG A 171 1.57 17.70 12.42
N MET A 172 1.58 17.02 13.57
CA MET A 172 2.75 16.30 14.08
C MET A 172 2.87 14.87 13.58
N GLY A 173 1.90 14.38 12.81
CA GLY A 173 1.93 13.04 12.21
C GLY A 173 2.85 12.93 10.99
N ILE A 174 2.87 11.74 10.41
CA ILE A 174 3.64 11.40 9.19
C ILE A 174 2.76 10.75 8.10
N ILE A 175 1.45 10.82 8.25
CA ILE A 175 0.42 10.31 7.34
C ILE A 175 -0.65 11.38 7.12
N PRO A 176 -1.49 11.29 6.06
CA PRO A 176 -2.63 12.20 5.89
C PRO A 176 -3.48 12.23 7.14
N SER A 177 -3.70 13.43 7.69
CA SER A 177 -4.30 13.63 9.00
C SER A 177 -5.31 14.77 8.95
N ILE A 178 -6.49 14.55 9.52
CA ILE A 178 -7.56 15.54 9.64
C ILE A 178 -8.16 15.53 11.04
N LEU A 179 -8.83 16.65 11.39
CA LEU A 179 -9.69 16.76 12.56
C LEU A 179 -11.09 17.20 12.11
N VAL A 180 -12.10 16.41 12.48
CA VAL A 180 -13.51 16.62 12.10
C VAL A 180 -14.24 17.26 13.26
N GLU A 181 -14.78 18.46 13.05
CA GLU A 181 -15.70 19.13 13.98
C GLU A 181 -17.13 18.83 13.56
N THR A 182 -17.80 17.98 14.32
CA THR A 182 -19.08 17.39 13.94
C THR A 182 -20.30 18.30 14.19
N GLY A 183 -20.12 19.40 14.91
CA GLY A 183 -21.15 20.38 15.25
C GLY A 183 -20.74 21.18 16.50
N PHE A 184 -21.49 22.23 16.84
CA PHE A 184 -21.20 23.10 17.99
C PHE A 184 -22.04 22.72 19.19
N LEU A 185 -21.45 22.22 20.24
CA LEU A 185 -22.12 21.89 21.52
C LEU A 185 -22.78 23.07 22.19
N THR A 186 -22.31 24.29 21.94
CA THR A 186 -22.85 25.53 22.45
C THR A 186 -24.06 26.06 21.65
N ASN A 187 -24.30 25.51 20.46
CA ASN A 187 -25.48 25.84 19.66
C ASN A 187 -26.64 24.88 19.98
N LYS A 188 -27.84 25.40 20.16
CA LYS A 188 -29.00 24.62 20.60
C LYS A 188 -29.41 23.53 19.58
N SER A 189 -29.35 23.82 18.27
CA SER A 189 -29.72 22.85 17.23
C SER A 189 -28.67 21.77 17.05
N ASP A 190 -27.38 22.13 17.01
CA ASP A 190 -26.30 21.18 16.90
C ASP A 190 -26.20 20.29 18.16
N ALA A 191 -26.36 20.89 19.36
CA ALA A 191 -26.40 20.12 20.60
C ALA A 191 -27.57 19.11 20.61
N ALA A 192 -28.71 19.45 20.04
CA ALA A 192 -29.83 18.51 19.91
C ALA A 192 -29.50 17.35 18.96
N LEU A 193 -28.80 17.62 17.83
CA LEU A 193 -28.28 16.58 16.92
C LEU A 193 -27.25 15.72 17.64
N LEU A 194 -26.26 16.32 18.29
CA LEU A 194 -25.18 15.62 18.99
C LEU A 194 -25.66 14.81 20.19
N ASN A 195 -26.79 15.17 20.80
CA ASN A 195 -27.44 14.41 21.87
C ASN A 195 -28.30 13.24 21.34
N SER A 196 -28.64 13.21 20.05
CA SER A 196 -29.42 12.16 19.41
C SER A 196 -28.55 11.01 18.93
N ASP A 197 -28.80 9.79 19.42
CA ASP A 197 -28.08 8.59 18.94
C ASP A 197 -28.25 8.36 17.43
N ALA A 198 -29.46 8.54 16.90
CA ALA A 198 -29.74 8.41 15.48
C ALA A 198 -28.99 9.46 14.63
N ALA A 199 -28.83 10.70 15.14
CA ALA A 199 -28.08 11.73 14.43
C ALA A 199 -26.57 11.46 14.52
N ARG A 200 -26.02 11.04 15.66
CA ARG A 200 -24.62 10.58 15.76
C ARG A 200 -24.32 9.42 14.82
N SER A 201 -25.27 8.50 14.63
CA SER A 201 -25.12 7.41 13.64
C SER A 201 -25.04 7.92 12.20
N LYS A 202 -25.81 8.96 11.83
CA LYS A 202 -25.71 9.60 10.50
C LYS A 202 -24.40 10.36 10.34
N ILE A 203 -23.93 11.07 11.37
CA ILE A 203 -22.63 11.74 11.40
C ILE A 203 -21.52 10.70 11.16
N ALA A 204 -21.53 9.61 11.92
CA ALA A 204 -20.55 8.54 11.79
C ALA A 204 -20.56 7.89 10.39
N LEU A 205 -21.76 7.65 9.84
CA LEU A 205 -21.90 7.12 8.48
C LEU A 205 -21.34 8.08 7.44
N GLY A 206 -21.56 9.38 7.58
CA GLY A 206 -21.00 10.42 6.71
C GLY A 206 -19.48 10.42 6.74
N ILE A 207 -18.87 10.42 7.93
CA ILE A 207 -17.41 10.35 8.09
C ILE A 207 -16.86 9.07 7.43
N ALA A 208 -17.45 7.91 7.71
CA ALA A 208 -17.04 6.64 7.11
C ALA A 208 -17.20 6.62 5.58
N ASN A 209 -18.24 7.26 5.04
CA ASN A 209 -18.43 7.41 3.58
C ASN A 209 -17.32 8.25 2.95
N GLY A 210 -16.98 9.39 3.56
CA GLY A 210 -15.91 10.26 3.09
C GLY A 210 -14.54 9.58 3.12
N ILE A 211 -14.22 8.88 4.21
CA ILE A 211 -12.98 8.08 4.30
C ILE A 211 -12.95 7.01 3.19
N SER A 212 -14.07 6.34 2.94
CA SER A 212 -14.14 5.30 1.89
C SER A 212 -14.07 5.85 0.47
N ALA A 213 -14.43 7.12 0.25
CA ALA A 213 -14.33 7.79 -1.04
C ALA A 213 -12.91 8.31 -1.33
N TYR A 214 -12.07 8.43 -0.30
CA TYR A 214 -10.70 8.91 -0.42
C TYR A 214 -9.72 7.77 -0.69
N GLU A 215 -8.73 8.01 -1.57
CA GLU A 215 -7.60 7.10 -1.82
C GLU A 215 -6.32 7.64 -1.19
N PRO A 216 -5.86 7.10 -0.05
CA PRO A 216 -4.65 7.58 0.60
C PRO A 216 -3.38 7.31 -0.22
N PRO A 217 -2.34 8.13 -0.09
CA PRO A 217 -1.03 7.81 -0.63
C PRO A 217 -0.42 6.61 0.11
N LEU A 218 -0.20 5.51 -0.61
CA LEU A 218 0.25 4.24 -0.02
C LEU A 218 1.65 4.27 0.60
N PHE A 219 2.54 5.14 0.09
CA PHE A 219 3.92 5.26 0.56
C PHE A 219 4.35 6.72 0.54
N THR A 220 4.81 7.23 1.68
CA THR A 220 5.16 8.65 1.83
C THR A 220 6.42 9.04 1.06
N ASP A 221 7.36 8.15 0.90
CA ASP A 221 8.62 8.36 0.20
C ASP A 221 8.53 8.27 -1.34
N VAL A 222 7.36 7.97 -1.88
CA VAL A 222 7.12 7.98 -3.33
C VAL A 222 6.17 9.09 -3.78
N LEU A 223 5.73 9.97 -2.89
CA LEU A 223 4.72 11.00 -3.20
C LEU A 223 5.07 11.85 -4.41
N VAL A 224 6.33 12.23 -4.54
CA VAL A 224 6.88 13.01 -5.67
C VAL A 224 7.90 12.22 -6.50
N HIS A 225 8.05 10.92 -6.22
CA HIS A 225 9.03 10.08 -6.91
C HIS A 225 8.50 9.64 -8.28
N TRP A 226 9.36 9.62 -9.31
CA TRP A 226 9.01 9.23 -10.68
C TRP A 226 8.34 7.85 -10.79
N SER A 227 8.68 6.92 -9.90
CA SER A 227 8.13 5.55 -9.91
C SER A 227 6.75 5.43 -9.25
N ARG A 228 6.24 6.49 -8.64
CA ARG A 228 4.96 6.46 -7.90
C ARG A 228 3.83 5.73 -8.66
N PRO A 229 3.55 6.05 -9.95
CA PRO A 229 2.45 5.38 -10.65
C PRO A 229 2.65 3.86 -10.77
N ALA A 230 3.89 3.40 -11.00
CA ALA A 230 4.22 1.98 -11.10
C ALA A 230 4.13 1.29 -9.73
N VAL A 231 4.68 1.93 -8.69
CA VAL A 231 4.62 1.44 -7.30
C VAL A 231 3.18 1.25 -6.85
N LEU A 232 2.31 2.24 -7.07
CA LEU A 232 0.89 2.13 -6.68
C LEU A 232 0.18 1.00 -7.41
N ARG A 233 0.38 0.87 -8.74
CA ARG A 233 -0.24 -0.22 -9.49
C ARG A 233 0.24 -1.59 -9.05
N MET A 234 1.54 -1.75 -8.75
CA MET A 234 2.09 -3.02 -8.28
C MET A 234 1.67 -3.35 -6.85
N LYS A 235 1.50 -2.34 -5.99
CA LYS A 235 0.92 -2.50 -4.65
C LYS A 235 -0.53 -2.97 -4.75
N ASN A 236 -1.35 -2.33 -5.56
CA ASN A 236 -2.75 -2.70 -5.77
C ASN A 236 -2.92 -4.12 -6.35
N LYS A 237 -1.92 -4.61 -7.10
CA LYS A 237 -1.85 -6.01 -7.55
C LYS A 237 -1.34 -6.98 -6.47
N GLY A 238 -0.98 -6.52 -5.28
CA GLY A 238 -0.41 -7.36 -4.22
C GLY A 238 0.99 -7.90 -4.50
N ILE A 239 1.71 -7.32 -5.47
CA ILE A 239 3.03 -7.81 -5.90
C ILE A 239 4.13 -7.22 -5.03
N ILE A 240 4.08 -5.93 -4.75
CA ILE A 240 5.07 -5.25 -3.92
C ILE A 240 4.51 -4.86 -2.56
N GLU A 241 5.41 -4.74 -1.59
CA GLU A 241 5.13 -4.29 -0.23
C GLU A 241 6.14 -3.23 0.18
N GLY A 242 5.73 -2.37 1.11
CA GLY A 242 6.59 -1.41 1.76
C GLY A 242 7.18 -1.93 3.07
N ILE A 243 7.96 -1.09 3.71
CA ILE A 243 8.47 -1.24 5.06
C ILE A 243 7.82 -0.12 5.89
N GLY A 244 6.74 -0.44 6.59
CA GLY A 244 5.89 0.59 7.17
C GLY A 244 5.26 1.46 6.07
N ASN A 245 5.29 2.78 6.27
CA ASN A 245 4.75 3.76 5.31
C ASN A 245 5.74 4.13 4.19
N ASN A 246 6.83 3.40 4.02
CA ASN A 246 7.85 3.66 3.01
C ASN A 246 7.98 2.51 2.03
N TYR A 247 8.28 2.85 0.79
CA TYR A 247 8.65 1.89 -0.25
C TYR A 247 10.16 1.74 -0.41
N GLU A 248 10.92 2.74 -0.04
CA GLU A 248 12.38 2.83 -0.24
C GLU A 248 12.76 2.73 -1.73
N PRO A 249 12.26 3.62 -2.61
CA PRO A 249 12.34 3.48 -4.06
C PRO A 249 13.78 3.40 -4.58
N ASP A 250 14.71 4.17 -4.00
CA ASP A 250 16.10 4.27 -4.44
C ASP A 250 17.02 3.20 -3.84
N ARG A 251 16.52 2.43 -2.89
CA ARG A 251 17.30 1.33 -2.31
C ARG A 251 17.55 0.22 -3.34
N ALA A 252 18.78 -0.26 -3.38
CA ALA A 252 19.13 -1.40 -4.21
C ALA A 252 18.33 -2.65 -3.79
N LEU A 253 17.79 -3.36 -4.77
CA LEU A 253 17.05 -4.60 -4.57
C LEU A 253 18.02 -5.75 -4.34
N THR A 254 17.78 -6.58 -3.32
CA THR A 254 18.57 -7.79 -3.10
C THR A 254 18.11 -8.96 -3.98
N ARG A 255 18.97 -9.96 -4.16
CA ARG A 255 18.63 -11.20 -4.88
C ARG A 255 17.45 -11.91 -4.23
N ALA A 256 17.39 -11.94 -2.90
CA ALA A 256 16.29 -12.55 -2.15
C ALA A 256 14.96 -11.81 -2.37
N GLU A 257 14.96 -10.49 -2.33
CA GLU A 257 13.77 -9.67 -2.60
C GLU A 257 13.29 -9.85 -4.04
N PHE A 258 14.21 -9.84 -5.01
CA PHE A 258 13.85 -10.06 -6.42
C PHE A 258 13.17 -11.42 -6.64
N LEU A 259 13.73 -12.50 -6.10
CA LEU A 259 13.13 -13.83 -6.24
C LEU A 259 11.76 -13.92 -5.56
N THR A 260 11.58 -13.26 -4.43
CA THR A 260 10.29 -13.20 -3.74
C THR A 260 9.24 -12.48 -4.59
N LEU A 261 9.62 -11.37 -5.24
CA LEU A 261 8.75 -10.68 -6.19
C LEU A 261 8.41 -11.59 -7.39
N MET A 262 9.37 -12.32 -7.92
CA MET A 262 9.14 -13.24 -9.03
C MET A 262 8.24 -14.41 -8.65
N ASP A 263 8.35 -14.96 -7.44
CA ASP A 263 7.41 -16.01 -6.95
C ASP A 263 5.98 -15.47 -6.83
N ARG A 264 5.79 -14.20 -6.44
CA ARG A 264 4.46 -13.56 -6.44
C ARG A 264 3.90 -13.38 -7.85
N VAL A 265 4.75 -13.02 -8.82
CA VAL A 265 4.33 -12.78 -10.21
C VAL A 265 4.04 -14.09 -10.94
N PHE A 266 4.94 -15.07 -10.85
CA PHE A 266 4.92 -16.29 -11.67
C PHE A 266 4.41 -17.52 -10.91
N THR A 267 4.22 -17.44 -9.59
CA THR A 267 3.81 -18.57 -8.73
C THR A 267 4.68 -19.80 -8.96
N PHE A 268 5.92 -19.81 -8.50
CA PHE A 268 6.93 -20.85 -8.76
C PHE A 268 6.43 -22.28 -8.52
N SER A 269 5.51 -22.47 -7.55
CA SER A 269 4.93 -23.80 -7.30
C SER A 269 4.03 -24.34 -8.41
N LYS A 270 3.61 -23.49 -9.35
CA LYS A 270 2.78 -23.86 -10.52
C LYS A 270 3.61 -24.03 -11.80
N LEU A 271 4.89 -23.68 -11.78
CA LEU A 271 5.76 -23.84 -12.95
C LEU A 271 6.26 -25.30 -13.07
N PRO A 272 6.45 -25.79 -14.30
CA PRO A 272 6.97 -27.13 -14.52
C PRO A 272 8.38 -27.28 -13.97
N THR A 273 8.61 -28.22 -13.08
CA THR A 273 9.92 -28.50 -12.53
C THR A 273 10.80 -29.21 -13.59
N VAL A 274 11.96 -28.67 -13.83
CA VAL A 274 12.93 -29.25 -14.82
C VAL A 274 13.40 -30.63 -14.35
N CYS A 275 13.34 -30.90 -13.06
CA CYS A 275 13.79 -32.17 -12.45
C CYS A 275 12.82 -33.34 -12.66
N GLU A 276 11.52 -33.09 -12.85
CA GLU A 276 10.52 -34.15 -13.09
C GLU A 276 10.39 -34.53 -14.58
N ALA A 277 10.79 -33.65 -15.50
CA ALA A 277 10.66 -33.88 -16.95
C ALA A 277 11.73 -34.83 -17.55
N LYS A 278 12.70 -35.31 -16.76
CA LYS A 278 13.86 -36.08 -17.28
C LYS A 278 13.92 -37.56 -16.83
N SER A 279 12.80 -38.23 -16.67
CA SER A 279 12.83 -39.66 -16.37
C SER A 279 13.02 -40.54 -17.64
N SER A 280 13.17 -39.97 -18.84
CA SER A 280 13.19 -40.81 -20.07
C SER A 280 14.25 -40.51 -21.12
N VAL A 281 15.22 -39.62 -20.94
CA VAL A 281 16.31 -39.46 -21.90
C VAL A 281 17.65 -39.17 -21.23
N THR A 282 18.60 -40.05 -21.45
CA THR A 282 20.02 -39.93 -21.12
C THR A 282 20.65 -38.71 -21.81
N SER A 283 20.87 -37.63 -21.10
CA SER A 283 21.87 -36.62 -21.45
C SER A 283 22.20 -35.74 -20.22
N SER A 284 23.41 -35.88 -19.75
CA SER A 284 24.05 -35.20 -18.64
C SER A 284 24.55 -33.83 -19.05
N VAL A 285 23.72 -32.80 -19.05
CA VAL A 285 24.23 -31.43 -19.28
C VAL A 285 23.74 -30.37 -18.26
N TYR A 286 22.69 -30.61 -17.52
CA TYR A 286 22.30 -29.69 -16.45
C TYR A 286 21.80 -30.48 -15.22
N GLY A 287 22.69 -30.61 -14.22
CA GLY A 287 22.35 -31.24 -12.96
C GLY A 287 21.19 -30.50 -12.29
N CYS A 288 20.17 -31.27 -11.87
CA CYS A 288 19.15 -30.74 -10.96
C CYS A 288 19.79 -30.36 -9.64
N ASN A 289 19.85 -29.08 -9.29
CA ASN A 289 20.33 -28.59 -8.01
C ASN A 289 19.29 -28.74 -6.89
N ALA A 290 18.35 -29.68 -7.02
CA ALA A 290 17.37 -30.00 -6.00
C ALA A 290 18.10 -30.58 -4.79
N GLY A 291 18.18 -29.81 -3.70
CA GLY A 291 18.84 -30.23 -2.46
C GLY A 291 20.22 -29.59 -2.18
N THR A 292 20.69 -28.67 -3.01
CA THR A 292 21.92 -27.93 -2.69
C THR A 292 21.67 -27.01 -1.49
N SER A 293 22.40 -27.22 -0.40
CA SER A 293 22.43 -26.28 0.71
C SER A 293 23.56 -25.27 0.48
N TYR A 294 23.25 -23.99 0.67
CA TYR A 294 24.23 -22.92 0.54
C TYR A 294 24.66 -22.45 1.92
N SER A 295 25.97 -22.21 2.10
CA SER A 295 26.56 -21.87 3.40
C SER A 295 26.01 -20.56 3.99
N ASP A 296 25.57 -19.65 3.14
CA ASP A 296 25.05 -18.33 3.49
C ASP A 296 23.50 -18.22 3.44
N LEU A 297 22.80 -19.35 3.28
CA LEU A 297 21.33 -19.41 3.28
C LEU A 297 20.83 -20.47 4.27
N PRO A 298 20.88 -20.22 5.59
CA PRO A 298 20.36 -21.15 6.58
C PRO A 298 18.83 -21.32 6.44
N ALA A 299 18.30 -22.45 6.89
CA ALA A 299 16.86 -22.74 6.85
C ALA A 299 15.99 -21.67 7.57
N SER A 300 16.57 -20.98 8.56
CA SER A 300 15.93 -19.86 9.27
C SER A 300 15.88 -18.54 8.47
N HIS A 301 16.59 -18.45 7.34
CA HIS A 301 16.56 -17.25 6.52
C HIS A 301 15.16 -17.08 5.89
N TRP A 302 14.58 -15.89 5.99
CA TRP A 302 13.21 -15.60 5.52
C TRP A 302 12.94 -15.99 4.06
N ALA A 303 13.96 -15.95 3.20
CA ALA A 303 13.85 -16.29 1.79
C ALA A 303 14.21 -17.75 1.48
N SER A 304 14.54 -18.59 2.45
CA SER A 304 14.99 -19.98 2.23
C SER A 304 13.99 -20.77 1.37
N ALA A 305 12.70 -20.62 1.64
CA ALA A 305 11.63 -21.30 0.90
C ALA A 305 11.58 -20.89 -0.58
N VAL A 306 11.73 -19.60 -0.91
CA VAL A 306 11.70 -19.14 -2.30
C VAL A 306 12.95 -19.56 -3.06
N PHE A 307 14.13 -19.56 -2.42
CA PHE A 307 15.34 -20.09 -3.01
C PHE A 307 15.24 -21.58 -3.31
N ALA A 308 14.65 -22.37 -2.42
CA ALA A 308 14.40 -23.80 -2.64
C ALA A 308 13.47 -24.04 -3.85
N LYS A 309 12.42 -23.25 -4.01
CA LYS A 309 11.54 -23.30 -5.21
C LYS A 309 12.30 -22.91 -6.47
N ALA A 310 13.05 -21.80 -6.45
CA ALA A 310 13.84 -21.34 -7.62
C ALA A 310 14.91 -22.34 -8.03
N SER A 311 15.56 -23.04 -7.09
CA SER A 311 16.51 -24.10 -7.38
C SER A 311 15.87 -25.30 -8.07
N LYS A 312 14.65 -25.73 -7.68
CA LYS A 312 13.88 -26.77 -8.37
C LYS A 312 13.53 -26.42 -9.81
N LEU A 313 13.37 -25.15 -10.10
CA LEU A 313 13.12 -24.63 -11.44
C LEU A 313 14.42 -24.40 -12.24
N ASN A 314 15.58 -24.73 -11.68
CA ASN A 314 16.90 -24.44 -12.26
C ASN A 314 17.11 -22.95 -12.65
N LEU A 315 16.46 -22.05 -11.92
CA LEU A 315 16.58 -20.60 -12.11
C LEU A 315 17.89 -20.05 -11.52
N LEU A 316 18.46 -20.74 -10.54
CA LEU A 316 19.62 -20.29 -9.79
C LEU A 316 20.74 -21.32 -9.82
N GLN A 317 21.96 -20.79 -9.98
CA GLN A 317 23.18 -21.48 -9.70
C GLN A 317 23.90 -20.74 -8.57
N GLY A 318 24.42 -21.49 -7.58
CA GLY A 318 25.29 -20.91 -6.54
C GLY A 318 26.64 -20.50 -7.14
N TYR A 319 27.45 -19.89 -6.30
CA TYR A 319 28.84 -19.56 -6.63
C TYR A 319 29.76 -20.73 -6.31
N GLU A 320 30.95 -20.72 -6.91
CA GLU A 320 31.98 -21.77 -6.71
C GLU A 320 32.40 -21.91 -5.24
N ASP A 321 32.23 -20.85 -4.45
CA ASP A 321 32.50 -20.83 -3.00
C ASP A 321 31.38 -21.48 -2.14
N GLY A 322 30.37 -22.06 -2.75
CA GLY A 322 29.24 -22.70 -2.08
C GLY A 322 28.21 -21.71 -1.52
N THR A 323 28.27 -20.45 -1.90
CA THR A 323 27.30 -19.40 -1.50
C THR A 323 26.23 -19.16 -2.56
N ILE A 324 25.10 -18.54 -2.17
CA ILE A 324 24.05 -18.05 -3.10
C ILE A 324 23.87 -16.53 -3.03
N ARG A 325 24.47 -15.90 -2.02
CA ARG A 325 24.52 -14.45 -1.79
C ARG A 325 23.12 -13.80 -1.77
N PRO A 326 22.20 -14.22 -0.89
CA PRO A 326 20.82 -13.76 -0.89
C PRO A 326 20.69 -12.26 -0.66
N ASN A 327 21.55 -11.67 0.16
CA ASN A 327 21.52 -10.26 0.53
C ASN A 327 22.35 -9.35 -0.41
N ARG A 328 23.02 -9.92 -1.42
CA ARG A 328 23.73 -9.12 -2.41
C ARG A 328 22.73 -8.38 -3.30
N ALA A 329 23.01 -7.11 -3.61
CA ALA A 329 22.24 -6.35 -4.58
C ALA A 329 22.27 -7.03 -5.96
N ILE A 330 21.10 -7.18 -6.60
CA ILE A 330 20.98 -7.81 -7.91
C ILE A 330 21.28 -6.80 -9.01
N THR A 331 21.98 -7.26 -10.06
CA THR A 331 22.30 -6.40 -11.21
C THR A 331 21.20 -6.42 -12.26
N ARG A 332 21.18 -5.40 -13.12
CA ARG A 332 20.22 -5.28 -14.24
C ARG A 332 20.33 -6.45 -15.22
N GLY A 333 21.55 -6.95 -15.47
CA GLY A 333 21.78 -8.13 -16.30
C GLY A 333 21.24 -9.42 -15.68
N GLU A 334 21.41 -9.60 -14.35
CA GLU A 334 20.84 -10.74 -13.62
C GLU A 334 19.32 -10.72 -13.60
N VAL A 335 18.72 -9.55 -13.41
CA VAL A 335 17.26 -9.36 -13.50
C VAL A 335 16.76 -9.75 -14.89
N ALA A 336 17.41 -9.26 -15.95
CA ALA A 336 17.02 -9.57 -17.32
C ALA A 336 17.08 -11.07 -17.61
N ASP A 337 18.15 -11.75 -17.21
CA ASP A 337 18.31 -13.19 -17.44
C ASP A 337 17.25 -14.02 -16.69
N LEU A 338 17.11 -13.78 -15.39
CA LEU A 338 16.14 -14.52 -14.57
C LEU A 338 14.68 -14.28 -15.01
N PHE A 339 14.34 -13.03 -15.30
CA PHE A 339 13.01 -12.70 -15.80
C PHE A 339 12.71 -13.33 -17.15
N ASN A 340 13.68 -13.31 -18.07
CA ASN A 340 13.56 -13.95 -19.38
C ASN A 340 13.37 -15.47 -19.28
N ARG A 341 14.11 -16.15 -18.40
CA ARG A 341 13.94 -17.60 -18.13
C ARG A 341 12.53 -17.90 -17.62
N LEU A 342 12.00 -17.10 -16.70
CA LEU A 342 10.63 -17.25 -16.19
C LEU A 342 9.58 -17.06 -17.29
N LEU A 343 9.75 -16.07 -18.16
CA LEU A 343 8.87 -15.88 -19.32
C LEU A 343 8.89 -17.09 -20.26
N GLN A 344 10.05 -17.66 -20.53
CA GLN A 344 10.17 -18.86 -21.38
C GLN A 344 9.50 -20.10 -20.78
N MET A 345 9.41 -20.18 -19.44
CA MET A 345 8.68 -21.27 -18.76
C MET A 345 7.16 -21.12 -18.87
N THR A 346 6.67 -19.89 -19.05
CA THR A 346 5.22 -19.58 -19.05
C THR A 346 4.64 -19.37 -20.44
N SER A 347 5.48 -19.14 -21.45
CA SER A 347 5.03 -18.89 -22.82
C SER A 347 5.96 -19.53 -23.84
N ALA A 348 5.37 -20.27 -24.79
CA ALA A 348 6.10 -20.76 -25.96
C ALA A 348 6.32 -19.57 -26.91
N GLY A 349 7.55 -19.11 -26.99
CA GLY A 349 7.97 -18.07 -27.95
C GLY A 349 9.16 -18.57 -28.81
N ALA A 350 9.29 -17.98 -29.97
CA ALA A 350 10.50 -18.22 -30.77
C ALA A 350 11.75 -17.75 -30.00
N PRO A 351 12.89 -18.42 -30.14
CA PRO A 351 14.14 -17.97 -29.53
C PRO A 351 14.47 -16.55 -30.00
N ALA A 352 14.86 -15.68 -29.06
CA ALA A 352 15.30 -14.35 -29.41
C ALA A 352 16.57 -14.38 -30.26
N VAL A 353 16.63 -13.53 -31.27
CA VAL A 353 17.81 -13.28 -32.06
C VAL A 353 18.46 -11.99 -31.55
N TYR A 354 19.75 -12.08 -31.23
CA TYR A 354 20.48 -10.92 -30.73
C TYR A 354 20.34 -9.68 -31.63
N GLN A 355 20.02 -8.55 -31.04
CA GLN A 355 19.98 -7.22 -31.64
C GLN A 355 20.83 -6.25 -30.83
N PRO A 356 21.64 -5.40 -31.45
CA PRO A 356 22.55 -4.47 -30.80
C PRO A 356 21.78 -3.17 -30.33
N TYR A 357 20.80 -3.34 -29.46
CA TYR A 357 20.03 -2.20 -28.95
C TYR A 357 20.83 -1.27 -28.04
N PHE A 358 21.90 -1.75 -27.43
CA PHE A 358 22.72 -0.99 -26.48
C PHE A 358 24.20 -1.22 -26.73
N ASP A 359 24.99 -0.14 -26.72
CA ASP A 359 26.44 -0.18 -27.02
C ASP A 359 27.21 -1.00 -25.96
N ASP A 360 26.73 -1.05 -24.73
CA ASP A 360 27.33 -1.77 -23.61
C ASP A 360 26.80 -3.22 -23.42
N VAL A 361 26.07 -3.73 -24.42
CA VAL A 361 25.55 -5.10 -24.43
C VAL A 361 26.05 -5.81 -25.67
N PRO A 362 27.35 -6.21 -25.75
CA PRO A 362 27.88 -6.95 -26.89
C PRO A 362 27.27 -8.35 -26.93
N LYS A 363 27.22 -8.96 -28.13
CA LYS A 363 26.68 -10.32 -28.36
C LYS A 363 27.30 -11.39 -27.46
N SER A 364 28.55 -11.22 -27.06
CA SER A 364 29.27 -12.12 -26.15
C SER A 364 28.86 -12.00 -24.68
N LEU A 365 28.10 -10.98 -24.30
CA LEU A 365 27.61 -10.84 -22.94
C LEU A 365 26.59 -11.94 -22.62
N TRP A 366 26.73 -12.62 -21.50
CA TRP A 366 25.91 -13.77 -21.10
C TRP A 366 24.40 -13.42 -21.01
N SER A 367 24.05 -12.18 -20.69
CA SER A 367 22.66 -11.68 -20.61
C SER A 367 22.16 -11.02 -21.90
N ALA A 368 22.96 -10.98 -22.97
CA ALA A 368 22.64 -10.23 -24.20
C ALA A 368 21.33 -10.66 -24.86
N LEU A 369 21.07 -11.96 -24.98
CA LEU A 369 19.85 -12.50 -25.57
C LEU A 369 18.63 -12.20 -24.70
N ALA A 370 18.77 -12.27 -23.38
CA ALA A 370 17.70 -11.93 -22.43
C ALA A 370 17.32 -10.44 -22.52
N ILE A 371 18.34 -9.57 -22.54
CA ILE A 371 18.15 -8.12 -22.71
C ILE A 371 17.46 -7.82 -24.04
N THR A 372 17.90 -8.42 -25.14
CA THR A 372 17.26 -8.27 -26.46
C THR A 372 15.78 -8.66 -26.41
N ASN A 373 15.47 -9.87 -25.92
CA ASN A 373 14.09 -10.38 -25.86
C ASN A 373 13.17 -9.50 -25.03
N LEU A 374 13.62 -9.06 -23.87
CA LEU A 374 12.82 -8.20 -22.98
C LEU A 374 12.66 -6.78 -23.54
N LYS A 375 13.64 -6.27 -24.29
CA LYS A 375 13.54 -4.98 -24.98
C LYS A 375 12.50 -5.04 -26.10
N GLU A 376 12.53 -6.09 -26.93
CA GLU A 376 11.55 -6.31 -28.00
C GLU A 376 10.13 -6.43 -27.47
N LYS A 377 9.96 -7.03 -26.30
CA LYS A 377 8.67 -7.12 -25.61
C LYS A 377 8.24 -5.83 -24.87
N GLY A 378 9.07 -4.79 -24.90
CA GLY A 378 8.78 -3.52 -24.22
C GLY A 378 8.86 -3.59 -22.68
N ILE A 379 9.39 -4.69 -22.13
CA ILE A 379 9.44 -4.93 -20.66
C ILE A 379 10.59 -4.15 -20.02
N ILE A 380 11.74 -4.05 -20.70
CA ILE A 380 12.90 -3.30 -20.19
C ILE A 380 13.28 -2.14 -21.11
N ASN A 381 13.91 -1.13 -20.48
CA ASN A 381 14.51 0.00 -21.17
C ASN A 381 15.97 0.16 -20.74
N GLY A 382 16.77 0.85 -21.57
CA GLY A 382 18.10 1.31 -21.19
C GLY A 382 18.03 2.37 -20.07
N VAL A 383 19.18 2.67 -19.50
CA VAL A 383 19.38 3.84 -18.64
C VAL A 383 19.40 5.10 -19.51
N THR A 384 19.92 4.96 -20.73
CA THR A 384 19.81 5.92 -21.84
C THR A 384 19.33 5.17 -23.08
N ASP A 385 19.13 5.85 -24.19
CA ASP A 385 18.75 5.23 -25.46
C ASP A 385 19.79 4.22 -25.97
N THR A 386 21.07 4.41 -25.62
CA THR A 386 22.17 3.57 -26.09
C THR A 386 22.88 2.76 -25.02
N SER A 387 22.52 2.90 -23.73
CA SER A 387 23.20 2.19 -22.63
C SER A 387 22.21 1.48 -21.72
N PHE A 388 22.46 0.19 -21.46
CA PHE A 388 21.68 -0.65 -20.54
C PHE A 388 22.27 -0.73 -19.13
N LYS A 389 23.59 -0.66 -19.02
CA LYS A 389 24.39 -0.84 -17.79
C LYS A 389 24.13 -2.20 -17.10
N PRO A 390 24.46 -3.33 -17.73
CA PRO A 390 24.11 -4.67 -17.24
C PRO A 390 24.70 -4.99 -15.86
N ASN A 391 25.83 -4.41 -15.48
CA ASN A 391 26.49 -4.63 -14.19
C ASN A 391 26.03 -3.67 -13.09
N GLN A 392 25.23 -2.65 -13.42
CA GLN A 392 24.65 -1.75 -12.40
C GLN A 392 23.60 -2.49 -11.59
N THR A 393 23.55 -2.24 -10.28
CA THR A 393 22.48 -2.76 -9.41
C THR A 393 21.15 -2.12 -9.74
N MET A 394 20.07 -2.87 -9.57
CA MET A 394 18.71 -2.41 -9.80
C MET A 394 18.07 -1.92 -8.50
N THR A 395 17.36 -0.79 -8.56
CA THR A 395 16.62 -0.26 -7.42
C THR A 395 15.22 -0.85 -7.31
N ARG A 396 14.59 -0.68 -6.15
CA ARG A 396 13.18 -1.06 -5.93
C ARG A 396 12.23 -0.31 -6.86
N ALA A 397 12.51 0.97 -7.17
CA ALA A 397 11.75 1.76 -8.14
C ALA A 397 11.84 1.19 -9.57
N GLU A 398 13.04 0.82 -9.98
CA GLU A 398 13.28 0.27 -11.33
C GLU A 398 12.58 -1.08 -11.52
N ILE A 399 12.55 -1.96 -10.50
CA ILE A 399 11.81 -3.22 -10.61
C ILE A 399 10.30 -3.00 -10.64
N ALA A 400 9.76 -2.05 -9.85
CA ALA A 400 8.35 -1.70 -9.94
C ALA A 400 7.96 -1.21 -11.34
N ALA A 401 8.79 -0.38 -11.96
CA ALA A 401 8.58 0.11 -13.32
C ALA A 401 8.70 -0.99 -14.39
N LEU A 402 9.58 -1.97 -14.19
CA LEU A 402 9.71 -3.14 -15.06
C LEU A 402 8.43 -4.00 -14.97
N LEU A 403 7.99 -4.31 -13.77
CA LEU A 403 6.77 -5.09 -13.55
C LEU A 403 5.53 -4.38 -14.08
N ASP A 404 5.44 -3.07 -13.92
CA ASP A 404 4.35 -2.28 -14.48
C ASP A 404 4.26 -2.37 -16.01
N ARG A 405 5.40 -2.38 -16.70
CA ARG A 405 5.45 -2.61 -18.16
C ARG A 405 5.07 -4.03 -18.54
N TYR A 406 5.48 -5.00 -17.75
CA TYR A 406 5.14 -6.42 -17.99
C TYR A 406 3.62 -6.68 -17.89
N PHE A 407 2.91 -5.96 -17.03
CA PHE A 407 1.47 -6.13 -16.83
C PHE A 407 0.59 -5.25 -17.75
N LYS A 408 1.18 -4.45 -18.62
CA LYS A 408 0.47 -3.69 -19.66
C LYS A 408 0.28 -4.53 -20.92
#